data_eedc2302b6c61abb6bc27f49c6d7afe5
#
_entry.id   eedc2302b6c61abb6bc27f49c6d7afe5
#
_cell.length_a   1.000
_cell.length_b   1.000
_cell.length_c   1.000
_cell.angle_alpha   90.00
_cell.angle_beta   90.00
_cell.angle_gamma   90.00
#
_symmetry.space_group_name_H-M   'P 1'
#
loop_
_entity.id
_entity.type
_entity.pdbx_description
1 polymer ?
#
loop_
_entity_poly.entity_id
_entity_poly.type
_entity_poly.pdbx_seq_one_letter_code
_entity_poly.pdbx_strand_id
1 'polypeptide(L)'
;MRHGKKFNHLGRTADHRRAMLANMAISLIMHKRITTTLAKAKALKQYVEPLLTKSKQDTTNARRVVFSYLQNKYAISELFSTVAPKIADRPGGYTRIIKTGFRQSDGADMCFIELVDFDENMMKTEKKARRTRRSRKSAAAEAPAAEAVATEAPEAPAEEAPAAE
;
A
#
# COMPACT_ATOMS: atom_id res chain seq x y z
N MET A 1 4.40 -30.59 25.73
CA MET A 1 4.96 -29.51 24.89
C MET A 1 4.25 -29.46 23.57
N ARG A 2 4.11 -28.28 22.97
CA ARG A 2 3.36 -28.07 21.73
C ARG A 2 4.33 -27.80 20.54
N HIS A 3 4.84 -28.88 19.96
CA HIS A 3 5.80 -28.82 18.88
C HIS A 3 5.11 -28.70 17.52
N GLY A 4 5.70 -27.96 16.55
CA GLY A 4 5.29 -27.93 15.15
C GLY A 4 3.99 -27.19 14.82
N LYS A 5 3.33 -26.51 15.74
CA LYS A 5 2.10 -25.77 15.47
C LYS A 5 2.37 -24.47 14.72
N LYS A 6 2.13 -24.46 13.42
CA LYS A 6 2.38 -23.31 12.53
C LYS A 6 1.21 -22.32 12.38
N PHE A 7 0.00 -22.65 12.85
CA PHE A 7 -1.20 -21.85 12.64
C PHE A 7 -2.05 -21.72 13.92
N ASN A 8 -2.81 -20.63 14.02
CA ASN A 8 -3.73 -20.38 15.12
C ASN A 8 -5.10 -21.00 14.80
N HIS A 9 -5.67 -21.76 15.74
CA HIS A 9 -7.01 -22.34 15.57
C HIS A 9 -8.14 -21.32 15.68
N LEU A 10 -7.92 -20.18 16.31
CA LEU A 10 -8.90 -19.09 16.50
C LEU A 10 -10.21 -19.57 17.19
N GLY A 11 -10.13 -20.63 18.00
CA GLY A 11 -11.31 -21.21 18.66
C GLY A 11 -12.34 -21.83 17.70
N ARG A 12 -11.92 -22.29 16.49
CA ARG A 12 -12.81 -22.76 15.43
C ARG A 12 -12.42 -24.13 14.89
N THR A 13 -13.40 -24.88 14.38
CA THR A 13 -13.18 -26.10 13.59
C THR A 13 -12.43 -25.75 12.29
N ALA A 14 -11.87 -26.75 11.62
CA ALA A 14 -11.07 -26.55 10.41
C ALA A 14 -11.87 -25.88 9.29
N ASP A 15 -13.08 -26.34 9.03
CA ASP A 15 -13.92 -25.83 7.95
C ASP A 15 -14.44 -24.41 8.23
N HIS A 16 -14.89 -24.16 9.46
CA HIS A 16 -15.29 -22.82 9.89
C HIS A 16 -14.12 -21.82 9.79
N ARG A 17 -12.92 -22.22 10.17
CA ARG A 17 -11.73 -21.38 10.04
C ARG A 17 -11.39 -21.08 8.59
N ARG A 18 -11.46 -22.09 7.69
CA ARG A 18 -11.24 -21.92 6.25
C ARG A 18 -12.25 -20.95 5.66
N ALA A 19 -13.54 -21.15 5.91
CA ALA A 19 -14.61 -20.27 5.42
C ALA A 19 -14.45 -18.84 5.95
N MET A 20 -14.15 -18.67 7.22
CA MET A 20 -13.90 -17.35 7.83
C MET A 20 -12.73 -16.63 7.14
N LEU A 21 -11.60 -17.30 6.94
CA LEU A 21 -10.43 -16.70 6.30
C LEU A 21 -10.69 -16.36 4.84
N ALA A 22 -11.41 -17.22 4.11
CA ALA A 22 -11.82 -16.94 2.73
C ALA A 22 -12.72 -15.69 2.65
N ASN A 23 -13.75 -15.59 3.50
CA ASN A 23 -14.62 -14.42 3.54
C ASN A 23 -13.89 -13.14 3.92
N MET A 24 -12.98 -13.20 4.89
CA MET A 24 -12.15 -12.05 5.26
C MET A 24 -11.18 -11.66 4.12
N ALA A 25 -10.65 -12.63 3.38
CA ALA A 25 -9.79 -12.37 2.22
C ALA A 25 -10.58 -11.68 1.08
N ILE A 26 -11.79 -12.15 0.80
CA ILE A 26 -12.70 -11.50 -0.16
C ILE A 26 -12.96 -10.05 0.25
N SER A 27 -13.32 -9.81 1.52
CA SER A 27 -13.56 -8.46 2.03
C SER A 27 -12.31 -7.57 1.93
N LEU A 28 -11.12 -8.10 2.20
CA LEU A 28 -9.87 -7.35 2.08
C LEU A 28 -9.56 -6.97 0.61
N ILE A 29 -9.81 -7.87 -0.33
CA ILE A 29 -9.61 -7.61 -1.77
C ILE A 29 -10.60 -6.55 -2.26
N MET A 30 -11.86 -6.63 -1.85
CA MET A 30 -12.90 -5.69 -2.29
C MET A 30 -12.73 -4.30 -1.67
N HIS A 31 -12.51 -4.23 -0.35
CA HIS A 31 -12.47 -2.97 0.40
C HIS A 31 -11.06 -2.43 0.63
N LYS A 32 -9.99 -3.19 0.28
CA LYS A 32 -8.57 -2.81 0.46
C LYS A 32 -8.12 -2.69 1.92
N ARG A 33 -9.03 -2.42 2.86
CA ARG A 33 -8.82 -2.29 4.30
C ARG A 33 -10.01 -2.88 5.07
N ILE A 34 -9.75 -3.67 6.11
CA ILE A 34 -10.78 -4.19 7.02
C ILE A 34 -10.32 -4.10 8.47
N THR A 35 -11.28 -3.86 9.37
CA THR A 35 -11.04 -3.84 10.82
C THR A 35 -11.35 -5.22 11.41
N THR A 36 -10.44 -5.74 12.24
CA THR A 36 -10.59 -7.06 12.86
C THR A 36 -9.73 -7.20 14.11
N THR A 37 -9.81 -8.35 14.78
CA THR A 37 -8.92 -8.63 15.91
C THR A 37 -7.51 -9.02 15.43
N LEU A 38 -6.49 -8.68 16.23
CA LEU A 38 -5.09 -8.90 15.89
C LEU A 38 -4.77 -10.37 15.58
N ALA A 39 -5.37 -11.31 16.31
CA ALA A 39 -5.18 -12.74 16.07
C ALA A 39 -5.71 -13.18 14.70
N LYS A 40 -6.89 -12.67 14.29
CA LYS A 40 -7.48 -12.95 12.97
C LYS A 40 -6.65 -12.31 11.86
N ALA A 41 -6.21 -11.06 12.03
CA ALA A 41 -5.39 -10.37 11.05
C ALA A 41 -4.06 -11.10 10.78
N LYS A 42 -3.39 -11.59 11.82
CA LYS A 42 -2.16 -12.39 11.68
C LYS A 42 -2.39 -13.69 10.90
N ALA A 43 -3.51 -14.39 11.16
CA ALA A 43 -3.87 -15.60 10.42
C ALA A 43 -4.27 -15.27 8.97
N LEU A 44 -5.00 -14.19 8.76
CA LEU A 44 -5.41 -13.72 7.43
C LEU A 44 -4.20 -13.36 6.56
N LYS A 45 -3.20 -12.68 7.13
CA LYS A 45 -1.95 -12.36 6.43
C LYS A 45 -1.32 -13.61 5.81
N GLN A 46 -1.15 -14.67 6.58
CA GLN A 46 -0.58 -15.94 6.09
C GLN A 46 -1.44 -16.60 5.01
N TYR A 47 -2.76 -16.38 5.02
CA TYR A 47 -3.69 -16.93 4.04
C TYR A 47 -3.70 -16.13 2.74
N VAL A 48 -3.68 -14.81 2.81
CA VAL A 48 -3.86 -13.91 1.65
C VAL A 48 -2.57 -13.71 0.87
N GLU A 49 -1.41 -13.57 1.51
CA GLU A 49 -0.15 -13.26 0.82
C GLU A 49 0.23 -14.27 -0.28
N PRO A 50 0.07 -15.59 -0.10
CA PRO A 50 0.30 -16.53 -1.19
C PRO A 50 -0.65 -16.35 -2.37
N LEU A 51 -1.92 -15.96 -2.12
CA LEU A 51 -2.90 -15.70 -3.18
C LEU A 51 -2.55 -14.44 -3.98
N LEU A 52 -2.08 -13.39 -3.28
CA LEU A 52 -1.57 -12.17 -3.90
C LEU A 52 -0.32 -12.44 -4.74
N THR A 53 0.58 -13.30 -4.28
CA THR A 53 1.75 -13.71 -5.08
C THR A 53 1.31 -14.45 -6.35
N LYS A 54 0.31 -15.33 -6.25
CA LYS A 54 -0.24 -16.05 -7.42
C LYS A 54 -0.91 -15.11 -8.43
N SER A 55 -1.51 -14.02 -7.97
CA SER A 55 -2.22 -13.08 -8.86
C SER A 55 -1.29 -12.23 -9.72
N LYS A 56 0.00 -12.15 -9.42
CA LYS A 56 0.98 -11.44 -10.27
C LYS A 56 1.10 -11.99 -11.68
N GLN A 57 0.89 -13.29 -11.83
CA GLN A 57 0.90 -13.95 -13.13
C GLN A 57 -0.55 -14.19 -13.55
N ASP A 58 -1.05 -13.41 -14.50
CA ASP A 58 -2.42 -13.55 -15.00
C ASP A 58 -2.52 -14.71 -16.00
N THR A 59 -2.52 -15.93 -15.45
CA THR A 59 -2.76 -17.14 -16.22
C THR A 59 -4.09 -17.77 -15.83
N THR A 60 -4.71 -18.50 -16.77
CA THR A 60 -5.95 -19.25 -16.51
C THR A 60 -5.80 -20.18 -15.31
N ASN A 61 -4.63 -20.80 -15.16
CA ASN A 61 -4.34 -21.67 -14.02
C ASN A 61 -4.28 -20.90 -12.71
N ALA A 62 -3.62 -19.73 -12.67
CA ALA A 62 -3.56 -18.88 -11.47
C ALA A 62 -4.98 -18.46 -11.04
N ARG A 63 -5.82 -18.03 -11.98
CA ARG A 63 -7.24 -17.68 -11.71
C ARG A 63 -8.01 -18.87 -11.15
N ARG A 64 -7.86 -20.07 -11.69
CA ARG A 64 -8.51 -21.30 -11.19
C ARG A 64 -8.06 -21.65 -9.77
N VAL A 65 -6.75 -21.57 -9.50
CA VAL A 65 -6.19 -21.82 -8.17
C VAL A 65 -6.73 -20.82 -7.16
N VAL A 66 -6.72 -19.54 -7.46
CA VAL A 66 -7.26 -18.49 -6.55
C VAL A 66 -8.77 -18.71 -6.34
N PHE A 67 -9.50 -19.08 -7.40
CA PHE A 67 -10.93 -19.40 -7.29
C PHE A 67 -11.21 -20.56 -6.34
N SER A 68 -10.41 -21.61 -6.36
CA SER A 68 -10.59 -22.76 -5.45
C SER A 68 -10.49 -22.37 -3.97
N TYR A 69 -9.77 -21.30 -3.63
CA TYR A 69 -9.63 -20.79 -2.27
C TYR A 69 -10.71 -19.78 -1.89
N LEU A 70 -11.07 -18.86 -2.80
CA LEU A 70 -11.97 -17.74 -2.50
C LEU A 70 -13.43 -18.03 -2.83
N GLN A 71 -13.72 -18.85 -3.84
CA GLN A 71 -15.09 -19.21 -4.29
C GLN A 71 -15.97 -17.99 -4.66
N ASN A 72 -15.34 -16.86 -5.03
CA ASN A 72 -16.04 -15.62 -5.38
C ASN A 72 -15.49 -15.00 -6.66
N LYS A 73 -16.32 -14.94 -7.70
CA LYS A 73 -15.94 -14.44 -9.03
C LYS A 73 -15.60 -12.95 -9.04
N TYR A 74 -16.32 -12.14 -8.25
CA TYR A 74 -16.10 -10.69 -8.19
C TYR A 74 -14.77 -10.34 -7.53
N ALA A 75 -14.44 -11.02 -6.42
CA ALA A 75 -13.15 -10.83 -5.75
C ALA A 75 -11.98 -11.22 -6.65
N ILE A 76 -12.13 -12.24 -7.49
CA ILE A 76 -11.09 -12.62 -8.45
C ILE A 76 -10.94 -11.58 -9.56
N SER A 77 -12.06 -11.13 -10.14
CA SER A 77 -12.02 -10.06 -11.12
C SER A 77 -11.27 -8.85 -10.56
N GLU A 78 -11.66 -8.37 -9.37
CA GLU A 78 -11.03 -7.24 -8.69
C GLU A 78 -9.55 -7.50 -8.36
N LEU A 79 -9.20 -8.72 -7.95
CA LEU A 79 -7.83 -9.10 -7.62
C LEU A 79 -6.92 -8.98 -8.85
N PHE A 80 -7.31 -9.54 -9.99
CA PHE A 80 -6.48 -9.55 -11.20
C PHE A 80 -6.52 -8.24 -11.97
N SER A 81 -7.64 -7.50 -11.95
CA SER A 81 -7.77 -6.23 -12.67
C SER A 81 -7.14 -5.04 -11.94
N THR A 82 -7.38 -4.95 -10.62
CA THR A 82 -7.05 -3.74 -9.85
C THR A 82 -5.88 -3.97 -8.90
N VAL A 83 -5.85 -5.11 -8.20
CA VAL A 83 -4.84 -5.36 -7.15
C VAL A 83 -3.52 -5.84 -7.75
N ALA A 84 -3.55 -6.80 -8.64
CA ALA A 84 -2.33 -7.41 -9.22
C ALA A 84 -1.39 -6.39 -9.89
N PRO A 85 -1.87 -5.43 -10.72
CA PRO A 85 -1.00 -4.43 -11.31
C PRO A 85 -0.27 -3.56 -10.28
N LYS A 86 -0.96 -3.18 -9.18
CA LYS A 86 -0.38 -2.32 -8.13
C LYS A 86 0.68 -3.02 -7.30
N ILE A 87 0.55 -4.33 -7.08
CA ILE A 87 1.51 -5.11 -6.29
C ILE A 87 2.63 -5.74 -7.11
N ALA A 88 2.65 -5.55 -8.44
CA ALA A 88 3.56 -6.23 -9.37
C ALA A 88 5.03 -6.08 -8.96
N ASP A 89 5.46 -4.87 -8.64
CA ASP A 89 6.85 -4.54 -8.32
C ASP A 89 7.29 -4.95 -6.91
N ARG A 90 6.33 -5.24 -6.01
CA ARG A 90 6.63 -5.57 -4.63
C ARG A 90 7.02 -7.05 -4.48
N PRO A 91 8.20 -7.39 -3.95
CA PRO A 91 8.65 -8.80 -3.84
C PRO A 91 7.86 -9.60 -2.79
N GLY A 92 7.16 -8.94 -1.85
CA GLY A 92 6.37 -9.58 -0.79
C GLY A 92 5.93 -8.57 0.28
N GLY A 93 5.20 -9.04 1.30
CA GLY A 93 4.70 -8.15 2.36
C GLY A 93 3.63 -7.20 1.85
N TYR A 94 2.68 -7.70 1.07
CA TYR A 94 1.60 -6.92 0.45
C TYR A 94 0.61 -6.35 1.46
N THR A 95 0.59 -6.90 2.67
CA THR A 95 -0.36 -6.52 3.72
C THR A 95 0.33 -5.88 4.91
N ARG A 96 -0.33 -4.87 5.50
CA ARG A 96 0.10 -4.19 6.72
C ARG A 96 -0.98 -4.35 7.79
N ILE A 97 -0.56 -4.55 9.04
CA ILE A 97 -1.44 -4.60 10.21
C ILE A 97 -1.12 -3.40 11.09
N ILE A 98 -2.12 -2.57 11.34
CA ILE A 98 -2.01 -1.40 12.22
C ILE A 98 -2.91 -1.63 13.43
N LYS A 99 -2.32 -1.58 14.63
CA LYS A 99 -3.07 -1.74 15.88
C LYS A 99 -3.85 -0.47 16.18
N THR A 100 -5.12 -0.62 16.59
CA THR A 100 -6.03 0.49 16.91
C THR A 100 -6.39 0.58 18.40
N GLY A 101 -5.89 -0.34 19.21
CA GLY A 101 -6.22 -0.44 20.62
C GLY A 101 -7.00 -1.71 20.93
N PHE A 102 -7.83 -1.66 21.93
CA PHE A 102 -8.67 -2.77 22.38
C PHE A 102 -10.15 -2.44 22.29
N ARG A 103 -10.98 -3.46 22.17
CA ARG A 103 -12.42 -3.33 22.17
C ARG A 103 -12.93 -3.32 23.61
N GLN A 104 -13.75 -2.31 23.97
CA GLN A 104 -14.20 -2.12 25.36
C GLN A 104 -15.04 -3.28 25.90
N SER A 105 -15.80 -3.97 25.04
CA SER A 105 -16.73 -5.03 25.46
C SER A 105 -16.03 -6.31 25.97
N ASP A 106 -14.86 -6.66 25.45
CA ASP A 106 -14.16 -7.92 25.73
C ASP A 106 -12.63 -7.79 25.85
N GLY A 107 -12.11 -6.55 25.80
CA GLY A 107 -10.68 -6.29 25.88
C GLY A 107 -9.85 -6.88 24.75
N ALA A 108 -10.47 -7.33 23.65
CA ALA A 108 -9.76 -7.92 22.54
C ALA A 108 -8.92 -6.87 21.79
N ASP A 109 -7.63 -7.17 21.51
CA ASP A 109 -6.78 -6.33 20.68
C ASP A 109 -7.37 -6.18 19.27
N MET A 110 -7.66 -4.94 18.88
CA MET A 110 -8.18 -4.58 17.57
C MET A 110 -7.08 -4.06 16.66
N CYS A 111 -7.27 -4.28 15.38
CA CYS A 111 -6.40 -3.75 14.33
C CYS A 111 -7.18 -3.61 13.03
N PHE A 112 -6.66 -2.83 12.12
CA PHE A 112 -7.01 -3.00 10.72
C PHE A 112 -5.84 -3.61 9.94
N ILE A 113 -6.22 -4.44 8.98
CA ILE A 113 -5.32 -4.99 7.97
C ILE A 113 -5.66 -4.34 6.64
N GLU A 114 -4.64 -3.95 5.90
CA GLU A 114 -4.76 -3.22 4.64
C GLU A 114 -3.76 -3.72 3.60
N LEU A 115 -4.06 -3.45 2.33
CA LEU A 115 -3.13 -3.59 1.23
C LEU A 115 -2.25 -2.34 1.17
N VAL A 116 -0.93 -2.52 1.29
CA VAL A 116 0.04 -1.41 1.43
C VAL A 116 0.01 -0.45 0.24
N ASP A 117 -0.19 -0.96 -0.97
CA ASP A 117 -0.14 -0.18 -2.21
C ASP A 117 -1.44 0.58 -2.51
N PHE A 118 -2.44 0.50 -1.62
CA PHE A 118 -3.71 1.22 -1.71
C PHE A 118 -3.88 2.30 -0.65
N ASP A 119 -2.90 2.48 0.24
CA ASP A 119 -2.93 3.51 1.27
C ASP A 119 -2.10 4.73 0.84
N GLU A 120 -2.76 5.72 0.25
CA GLU A 120 -2.14 6.96 -0.22
C GLU A 120 -1.48 7.77 0.91
N ASN A 121 -2.05 7.72 2.12
CA ASN A 121 -1.54 8.46 3.28
C ASN A 121 -0.22 7.90 3.82
N MET A 122 0.06 6.63 3.54
CA MET A 122 1.25 5.93 4.03
C MET A 122 2.23 5.58 2.89
N MET A 123 1.95 5.97 1.66
CA MET A 123 2.95 5.97 0.61
C MET A 123 4.11 6.84 1.07
N LYS A 124 5.31 6.31 0.98
CA LYS A 124 6.53 7.00 1.37
C LYS A 124 6.56 8.36 0.68
N THR A 125 6.28 9.42 1.42
CA THR A 125 6.80 10.73 1.04
C THR A 125 8.31 10.53 0.92
N GLU A 126 8.86 10.75 -0.26
CA GLU A 126 10.31 10.73 -0.48
C GLU A 126 10.92 11.58 0.64
N LYS A 127 11.68 10.94 1.51
CA LYS A 127 12.38 11.67 2.57
C LYS A 127 13.31 12.61 1.84
N LYS A 128 12.95 13.90 1.74
CA LYS A 128 13.89 14.95 1.33
C LYS A 128 15.14 14.72 2.16
N ALA A 129 16.24 14.40 1.49
CA ALA A 129 17.50 14.10 2.14
C ALA A 129 17.81 15.24 3.12
N ARG A 130 17.77 14.96 4.43
CA ARG A 130 18.17 15.94 5.45
C ARG A 130 19.64 16.22 5.18
N ARG A 131 19.91 17.36 4.57
CA ARG A 131 21.26 17.87 4.40
C ARG A 131 21.90 17.86 5.79
N THR A 132 22.86 16.97 5.99
CA THR A 132 23.60 16.88 7.24
C THR A 132 24.38 18.18 7.44
N ARG A 133 24.61 18.57 8.68
CA ARG A 133 25.33 19.80 9.06
C ARG A 133 26.70 19.89 8.37
N ARG A 134 27.27 18.77 7.96
CA ARG A 134 28.56 18.65 7.27
C ARG A 134 28.48 19.10 5.80
N SER A 135 27.33 18.91 5.11
CA SER A 135 27.14 19.38 3.72
C SER A 135 26.87 20.90 3.65
N ARG A 136 26.47 21.54 4.77
CA ARG A 136 26.31 22.99 4.84
C ARG A 136 27.64 23.72 4.93
N LYS A 137 28.69 23.08 5.48
CA LYS A 137 29.99 23.70 5.66
C LYS A 137 30.83 23.68 4.36
N SER A 138 30.64 22.69 3.49
CA SER A 138 31.34 22.63 2.19
C SER A 138 30.70 23.55 1.11
N ALA A 139 29.42 23.92 1.26
CA ALA A 139 28.79 24.86 0.33
C ALA A 139 29.01 26.34 0.66
N ALA A 140 29.57 26.63 1.85
CA ALA A 140 29.91 28.02 2.28
C ALA A 140 31.36 28.42 1.96
N ALA A 141 32.15 27.49 1.42
CA ALA A 141 33.57 27.73 1.13
C ALA A 141 33.89 27.98 -0.35
N GLU A 142 32.86 28.01 -1.22
CA GLU A 142 33.04 28.20 -2.66
C GLU A 142 32.07 29.27 -3.15
N ALA A 143 32.41 30.53 -2.84
CA ALA A 143 31.90 31.71 -3.50
C ALA A 143 33.09 32.56 -3.92
N PRO A 144 33.47 32.58 -5.20
CA PRO A 144 34.35 33.62 -5.71
C PRO A 144 33.55 34.89 -6.00
N ALA A 145 34.09 35.99 -5.55
CA ALA A 145 33.70 37.32 -5.90
C ALA A 145 34.00 37.59 -7.39
N ALA A 146 33.12 38.29 -8.05
CA ALA A 146 33.35 39.21 -9.17
C ALA A 146 31.95 39.72 -9.60
N GLU A 147 31.64 40.89 -9.41
CA GLU A 147 31.94 42.17 -10.02
C GLU A 147 30.76 42.68 -10.84
N ALA A 148 30.35 43.83 -10.42
CA ALA A 148 29.32 44.65 -11.01
C ALA A 148 29.69 45.15 -12.41
N VAL A 149 28.73 45.27 -13.32
CA VAL A 149 28.63 46.42 -14.26
C VAL A 149 27.16 46.60 -14.65
N ALA A 150 26.83 47.87 -14.71
CA ALA A 150 25.58 48.55 -14.77
C ALA A 150 24.90 48.60 -16.17
N THR A 151 23.65 49.08 -16.10
CA THR A 151 22.93 49.87 -17.15
C THR A 151 22.39 49.06 -18.34
N GLU A 152 21.14 49.10 -18.73
CA GLU A 152 20.27 50.21 -19.10
C GLU A 152 18.91 49.62 -19.49
N ALA A 153 17.81 50.14 -19.00
CA ALA A 153 16.51 50.13 -19.67
C ALA A 153 16.49 51.41 -20.58
N PRO A 154 15.65 51.60 -21.56
CA PRO A 154 14.20 51.49 -21.47
C PRO A 154 13.46 51.08 -22.79
N GLU A 155 12.14 51.08 -22.70
CA GLU A 155 11.12 51.55 -23.67
C GLU A 155 10.21 50.49 -24.29
N ALA A 156 8.97 50.51 -23.83
CA ALA A 156 7.79 50.18 -24.63
C ALA A 156 7.46 51.34 -25.59
N PRO A 157 6.73 51.15 -26.70
CA PRO A 157 5.29 51.26 -26.60
C PRO A 157 4.45 50.38 -27.57
N ALA A 158 3.26 50.10 -27.10
CA ALA A 158 1.92 50.35 -27.64
C ALA A 158 1.50 49.85 -29.03
N GLU A 159 0.31 49.24 -28.97
CA GLU A 159 -0.85 49.43 -29.88
C GLU A 159 -0.83 48.69 -31.22
N GLU A 160 -1.75 47.75 -31.44
CA GLU A 160 -3.03 48.01 -32.14
C GLU A 160 -3.75 46.68 -32.43
N ALA A 161 -4.97 46.52 -31.99
CA ALA A 161 -5.97 45.69 -32.64
C ALA A 161 -6.59 46.51 -33.78
N PRO A 162 -7.18 45.95 -34.86
CA PRO A 162 -8.57 45.51 -34.79
C PRO A 162 -9.01 44.36 -35.73
N ALA A 163 -10.08 43.74 -35.32
CA ALA A 163 -11.36 43.41 -35.98
C ALA A 163 -11.43 42.74 -37.35
N ALA A 164 -12.33 41.75 -37.39
CA ALA A 164 -13.36 41.39 -38.35
C ALA A 164 -12.95 40.66 -39.66
N GLU A 165 -13.35 39.41 -39.81
CA GLU A 165 -14.53 38.92 -40.59
C GLU A 165 -14.83 37.48 -40.23
#